data_7aee998ad98852af97f2a5c1ced21b36
#
_entry.id   7aee998ad98852af97f2a5c1ced21b36
#
_cell.length_a   1.000
_cell.length_b   1.000
_cell.length_c   1.000
_cell.angle_alpha   90.00
_cell.angle_beta   90.00
_cell.angle_gamma   90.00
#
_symmetry.space_group_name_H-M   'P 1'
#
loop_
_entity.id
_entity.type
_entity.pdbx_description
1 polymer ?
#
loop_
_entity_poly.entity_id
_entity_poly.type
_entity_poly.pdbx_seq_one_letter_code
_entity_poly.pdbx_strand_id
1 'polypeptide(L)'
;KAFVVNRVGDFGFALGIFLIFYLFGTVNYSEVFELIPTIIDEELVFLGIKVNSIDLICLLLFVGAMGKSAQIFLHTWLPDAMEGPTPVSALIHAATMVTAGVFLVVRCSPVYEYSELALNFITIIGMSTAFFAATVALVQTDIKKIIAYSTCSQLGYMFFAAGVGAYNVAMFHLFTHAFFKALLFLGSGSVIHAFKDEQDIN
;
A
#
# COMPACT_ATOMS: atom_id res chain seq x y z
N LYS A 1 -7.81 -11.58 11.88
CA LYS A 1 -8.00 -10.19 11.38
C LYS A 1 -7.32 -10.00 10.02
N ALA A 2 -6.03 -10.32 9.84
CA ALA A 2 -5.29 -10.10 8.61
C ALA A 2 -6.00 -10.61 7.36
N PHE A 3 -6.52 -11.84 7.39
CA PHE A 3 -7.25 -12.43 6.26
C PHE A 3 -8.47 -11.59 5.85
N VAL A 4 -9.31 -11.18 6.81
CA VAL A 4 -10.55 -10.44 6.52
C VAL A 4 -10.25 -9.05 5.97
N VAL A 5 -9.33 -8.31 6.61
CA VAL A 5 -8.97 -6.95 6.19
C VAL A 5 -8.37 -6.94 4.79
N ASN A 6 -7.45 -7.88 4.51
CA ASN A 6 -6.88 -8.00 3.16
C ASN A 6 -7.93 -8.38 2.11
N ARG A 7 -8.97 -9.18 2.47
CA ARG A 7 -10.04 -9.52 1.52
C ARG A 7 -10.88 -8.33 1.11
N VAL A 8 -11.07 -7.36 1.98
CA VAL A 8 -11.73 -6.08 1.60
C VAL A 8 -10.93 -5.38 0.51
N GLY A 9 -9.60 -5.28 0.67
CA GLY A 9 -8.72 -4.75 -0.38
C GLY A 9 -8.75 -5.60 -1.66
N ASP A 10 -8.65 -6.93 -1.54
CA ASP A 10 -8.67 -7.85 -2.68
C ASP A 10 -9.97 -7.74 -3.47
N PHE A 11 -11.10 -7.51 -2.82
CA PHE A 11 -12.40 -7.31 -3.48
C PHE A 11 -12.39 -6.04 -4.34
N GLY A 12 -11.94 -4.91 -3.79
CA GLY A 12 -11.79 -3.67 -4.56
C GLY A 12 -10.85 -3.84 -5.75
N PHE A 13 -9.71 -4.51 -5.54
CA PHE A 13 -8.75 -4.81 -6.61
C PHE A 13 -9.36 -5.66 -7.73
N ALA A 14 -10.10 -6.72 -7.37
CA ALA A 14 -10.77 -7.57 -8.36
C ALA A 14 -11.81 -6.79 -9.18
N LEU A 15 -12.61 -5.93 -8.54
CA LEU A 15 -13.55 -5.06 -9.25
C LEU A 15 -12.83 -4.11 -10.21
N GLY A 16 -11.68 -3.56 -9.81
CA GLY A 16 -10.85 -2.71 -10.69
C GLY A 16 -10.37 -3.47 -11.93
N ILE A 17 -9.89 -4.71 -11.76
CA ILE A 17 -9.47 -5.57 -12.89
C ILE A 17 -10.66 -5.90 -13.79
N PHE A 18 -11.82 -6.26 -13.24
CA PHE A 18 -13.01 -6.55 -14.04
C PHE A 18 -13.48 -5.31 -14.82
N LEU A 19 -13.38 -4.13 -14.22
CA LEU A 19 -13.73 -2.89 -14.90
C LEU A 19 -12.76 -2.58 -16.03
N ILE A 20 -11.45 -2.79 -15.84
CA ILE A 20 -10.45 -2.69 -16.91
C ILE A 20 -10.82 -3.63 -18.05
N PHE A 21 -11.09 -4.90 -17.76
CA PHE A 21 -11.46 -5.85 -18.79
C PHE A 21 -12.77 -5.49 -19.50
N TYR A 22 -13.75 -4.97 -18.78
CA TYR A 22 -15.03 -4.54 -19.33
C TYR A 22 -14.87 -3.38 -20.33
N LEU A 23 -14.01 -2.42 -20.02
CA LEU A 23 -13.82 -1.21 -20.83
C LEU A 23 -12.85 -1.41 -21.99
N PHE A 24 -11.74 -2.10 -21.74
CA PHE A 24 -10.66 -2.25 -22.71
C PHE A 24 -10.68 -3.60 -23.46
N GLY A 25 -11.43 -4.59 -22.98
CA GLY A 25 -11.45 -5.95 -23.53
C GLY A 25 -10.17 -6.75 -23.29
N THR A 26 -9.18 -6.17 -22.61
CA THR A 26 -7.88 -6.75 -22.32
C THR A 26 -7.40 -6.36 -20.94
N VAL A 27 -6.48 -7.16 -20.37
CA VAL A 27 -5.75 -6.84 -19.12
C VAL A 27 -4.25 -6.68 -19.34
N ASN A 28 -3.81 -6.72 -20.59
CA ASN A 28 -2.41 -6.52 -20.95
C ASN A 28 -2.03 -5.05 -20.73
N TYR A 29 -1.00 -4.81 -19.93
CA TYR A 29 -0.57 -3.45 -19.58
C TYR A 29 -0.31 -2.56 -20.80
N SER A 30 0.40 -3.08 -21.81
CA SER A 30 0.74 -2.29 -22.99
C SER A 30 -0.50 -1.85 -23.76
N GLU A 31 -1.45 -2.75 -23.98
CA GLU A 31 -2.70 -2.48 -24.68
C GLU A 31 -3.60 -1.53 -23.89
N VAL A 32 -3.72 -1.73 -22.57
CA VAL A 32 -4.50 -0.85 -21.70
C VAL A 32 -3.94 0.56 -21.74
N PHE A 33 -2.60 0.73 -21.61
CA PHE A 33 -1.98 2.06 -21.59
C PHE A 33 -2.12 2.81 -22.92
N GLU A 34 -2.13 2.10 -24.06
CA GLU A 34 -2.38 2.69 -25.38
C GLU A 34 -3.82 3.13 -25.56
N LEU A 35 -4.78 2.42 -24.94
CA LEU A 35 -6.20 2.68 -25.09
C LEU A 35 -6.76 3.74 -24.12
N ILE A 36 -6.04 4.10 -23.05
CA ILE A 36 -6.49 5.10 -22.05
C ILE A 36 -7.00 6.40 -22.70
N PRO A 37 -6.29 7.03 -23.67
CA PRO A 37 -6.74 8.28 -24.26
C PRO A 37 -8.10 8.19 -24.96
N THR A 38 -8.57 7.01 -25.30
CA THR A 38 -9.84 6.80 -26.01
C THR A 38 -11.06 6.86 -25.09
N ILE A 39 -10.87 6.68 -23.77
CA ILE A 39 -11.96 6.60 -22.78
C ILE A 39 -11.87 7.64 -21.68
N ILE A 40 -11.06 8.71 -21.87
CA ILE A 40 -10.88 9.78 -20.85
C ILE A 40 -12.20 10.41 -20.43
N ASP A 41 -13.12 10.63 -21.39
CA ASP A 41 -14.40 11.30 -21.17
C ASP A 41 -15.56 10.30 -20.93
N GLU A 42 -15.27 9.01 -20.79
CA GLU A 42 -16.31 8.00 -20.60
C GLU A 42 -16.79 8.01 -19.15
N GLU A 43 -18.11 8.21 -18.97
CA GLU A 43 -18.77 8.20 -17.68
C GLU A 43 -19.50 6.87 -17.47
N LEU A 44 -19.36 6.31 -16.29
CA LEU A 44 -20.11 5.14 -15.82
C LEU A 44 -21.05 5.51 -14.70
N VAL A 45 -22.19 4.82 -14.63
CA VAL A 45 -23.09 4.90 -13.48
C VAL A 45 -22.70 3.83 -12.48
N PHE A 46 -22.05 4.23 -11.41
CA PHE A 46 -21.67 3.34 -10.31
C PHE A 46 -22.47 3.71 -9.05
N LEU A 47 -23.21 2.76 -8.50
CA LEU A 47 -24.09 2.96 -7.35
C LEU A 47 -25.08 4.16 -7.51
N GLY A 48 -25.52 4.43 -8.74
CA GLY A 48 -26.46 5.53 -9.03
C GLY A 48 -25.80 6.91 -9.20
N ILE A 49 -24.49 7.00 -9.13
CA ILE A 49 -23.69 8.22 -9.32
C ILE A 49 -22.91 8.10 -10.65
N LYS A 50 -22.90 9.16 -11.42
CA LYS A 50 -22.03 9.25 -12.59
C LYS A 50 -20.61 9.53 -12.16
N VAL A 51 -19.69 8.66 -12.53
CA VAL A 51 -18.26 8.74 -12.19
C VAL A 51 -17.46 8.56 -13.48
N ASN A 52 -16.36 9.26 -13.62
CA ASN A 52 -15.42 9.02 -14.71
C ASN A 52 -14.85 7.60 -14.59
N SER A 53 -14.79 6.90 -15.71
CA SER A 53 -14.37 5.49 -15.77
C SER A 53 -12.94 5.28 -15.27
N ILE A 54 -12.02 6.19 -15.61
CA ILE A 54 -10.60 6.12 -15.20
C ILE A 54 -10.49 6.39 -13.70
N ASP A 55 -11.20 7.38 -13.17
CA ASP A 55 -11.20 7.65 -11.72
C ASP A 55 -11.65 6.44 -10.92
N LEU A 56 -12.71 5.77 -11.39
CA LEU A 56 -13.23 4.58 -10.74
C LEU A 56 -12.24 3.41 -10.76
N ILE A 57 -11.59 3.16 -11.91
CA ILE A 57 -10.52 2.16 -12.03
C ILE A 57 -9.40 2.44 -11.02
N CYS A 58 -8.89 3.67 -11.03
CA CYS A 58 -7.78 4.09 -10.16
C CYS A 58 -8.12 3.94 -8.69
N LEU A 59 -9.31 4.37 -8.27
CA LEU A 59 -9.75 4.25 -6.87
C LEU A 59 -9.92 2.78 -6.46
N LEU A 60 -10.50 1.92 -7.30
CA LEU A 60 -10.67 0.49 -7.01
C LEU A 60 -9.32 -0.24 -6.91
N LEU A 61 -8.39 0.03 -7.82
CA LEU A 61 -7.03 -0.50 -7.73
C LEU A 61 -6.32 -0.02 -6.46
N PHE A 62 -6.51 1.26 -6.09
CA PHE A 62 -5.92 1.81 -4.88
C PHE A 62 -6.50 1.20 -3.60
N VAL A 63 -7.78 0.85 -3.55
CA VAL A 63 -8.35 0.09 -2.42
C VAL A 63 -7.60 -1.22 -2.20
N GLY A 64 -7.25 -1.92 -3.30
CA GLY A 64 -6.38 -3.10 -3.23
C GLY A 64 -4.98 -2.80 -2.69
N ALA A 65 -4.37 -1.71 -3.16
CA ALA A 65 -3.08 -1.24 -2.68
C ALA A 65 -3.12 -0.87 -1.20
N MET A 66 -4.18 -0.19 -0.73
CA MET A 66 -4.38 0.16 0.69
C MET A 66 -4.42 -1.08 1.59
N GLY A 67 -5.10 -2.14 1.15
CA GLY A 67 -5.17 -3.40 1.91
C GLY A 67 -3.80 -4.04 2.09
N LYS A 68 -3.05 -4.24 1.00
CA LYS A 68 -1.72 -4.88 1.05
C LYS A 68 -0.66 -4.01 1.73
N SER A 69 -0.71 -2.72 1.53
CA SER A 69 0.27 -1.77 2.09
C SER A 69 -0.17 -1.12 3.40
N ALA A 70 -1.17 -1.68 4.06
CA ALA A 70 -1.62 -1.29 5.40
C ALA A 70 -1.80 0.23 5.57
N GLN A 71 -2.49 0.87 4.62
CA GLN A 71 -2.82 2.27 4.74
C GLN A 71 -3.97 2.48 5.73
N ILE A 72 -4.17 3.70 6.19
CA ILE A 72 -5.21 4.08 7.16
C ILE A 72 -6.55 3.41 6.77
N PHE A 73 -7.35 3.01 7.75
CA PHE A 73 -8.53 2.14 7.68
C PHE A 73 -8.24 0.64 7.49
N LEU A 74 -7.24 0.24 6.69
CA LEU A 74 -6.89 -1.16 6.42
C LEU A 74 -5.54 -1.59 7.03
N HIS A 75 -5.00 -0.83 7.99
CA HIS A 75 -3.68 -1.06 8.60
C HIS A 75 -3.66 -2.05 9.76
N THR A 76 -4.83 -2.33 10.37
CA THR A 76 -4.92 -3.05 11.66
C THR A 76 -4.35 -4.47 11.66
N TRP A 77 -4.21 -5.08 10.50
CA TRP A 77 -3.62 -6.41 10.36
C TRP A 77 -2.10 -6.44 10.50
N LEU A 78 -1.44 -5.33 10.20
CA LEU A 78 0.03 -5.25 10.12
C LEU A 78 0.70 -5.48 11.49
N PRO A 79 0.30 -4.79 12.59
CA PRO A 79 0.85 -5.05 13.91
C PRO A 79 0.48 -6.43 14.46
N ASP A 80 -0.71 -6.95 14.14
CA ASP A 80 -1.17 -8.27 14.58
C ASP A 80 -0.35 -9.40 13.87
N ALA A 81 0.26 -9.13 12.72
CA ALA A 81 1.12 -10.09 12.03
C ALA A 81 2.50 -10.29 12.71
N MET A 82 2.80 -9.54 13.77
CA MET A 82 4.05 -9.65 14.53
C MET A 82 4.13 -10.90 15.44
N GLU A 83 3.07 -11.66 15.58
CA GLU A 83 3.05 -12.96 16.31
C GLU A 83 3.94 -14.03 15.66
N GLY A 84 4.29 -13.86 14.38
CA GLY A 84 5.13 -14.80 13.65
C GLY A 84 6.62 -14.69 14.00
N PRO A 85 7.44 -15.68 13.57
CA PRO A 85 8.89 -15.63 13.74
C PRO A 85 9.50 -14.38 13.09
N THR A 86 10.51 -13.79 13.73
CA THR A 86 11.12 -12.52 13.29
C THR A 86 11.63 -12.54 11.83
N PRO A 87 12.25 -13.62 11.30
CA PRO A 87 12.66 -13.67 9.90
C PRO A 87 11.46 -13.57 8.92
N VAL A 88 10.32 -14.16 9.29
CA VAL A 88 9.07 -14.07 8.48
C VAL A 88 8.53 -12.66 8.52
N SER A 89 8.53 -12.01 9.70
CA SER A 89 8.16 -10.61 9.84
C SER A 89 9.06 -9.72 8.97
N ALA A 90 10.38 -9.94 8.97
CA ALA A 90 11.31 -9.22 8.14
C ALA A 90 10.95 -9.35 6.65
N LEU A 91 10.66 -10.57 6.17
CA LEU A 91 10.32 -10.81 4.77
C LEU A 91 9.02 -10.11 4.36
N ILE A 92 7.95 -10.26 5.15
CA ILE A 92 6.63 -9.71 4.85
C ILE A 92 6.64 -8.18 4.86
N HIS A 93 7.30 -7.57 5.86
CA HIS A 93 7.24 -6.12 6.12
C HIS A 93 8.35 -5.32 5.43
N ALA A 94 9.45 -5.96 5.02
CA ALA A 94 10.52 -5.26 4.33
C ALA A 94 10.34 -5.22 2.82
N ALA A 95 10.14 -6.37 2.17
CA ALA A 95 10.36 -6.48 0.74
C ALA A 95 9.20 -7.07 -0.07
N THR A 96 8.19 -7.70 0.54
CA THR A 96 7.24 -8.50 -0.24
C THR A 96 5.81 -7.96 -0.20
N MET A 97 5.02 -8.35 0.78
CA MET A 97 3.57 -8.12 0.77
C MET A 97 3.20 -6.63 0.85
N VAL A 98 3.86 -5.89 1.73
CA VAL A 98 3.50 -4.48 1.99
C VAL A 98 3.98 -3.52 0.89
N THR A 99 5.00 -3.89 0.12
CA THR A 99 5.53 -3.08 -0.98
C THR A 99 4.71 -3.24 -2.27
N ALA A 100 3.93 -4.32 -2.38
CA ALA A 100 3.15 -4.64 -3.59
C ALA A 100 2.15 -3.54 -3.97
N GLY A 101 1.52 -2.86 -3.00
CA GLY A 101 0.59 -1.77 -3.29
C GLY A 101 1.28 -0.54 -3.85
N VAL A 102 2.44 -0.16 -3.32
CA VAL A 102 3.23 0.96 -3.87
C VAL A 102 3.70 0.62 -5.29
N PHE A 103 4.20 -0.61 -5.50
CA PHE A 103 4.60 -1.08 -6.83
C PHE A 103 3.43 -1.03 -7.82
N LEU A 104 2.24 -1.45 -7.41
CA LEU A 104 1.04 -1.40 -8.25
C LEU A 104 0.75 0.03 -8.73
N VAL A 105 0.73 1.01 -7.81
CA VAL A 105 0.47 2.42 -8.17
C VAL A 105 1.55 2.94 -9.11
N VAL A 106 2.82 2.68 -8.83
CA VAL A 106 3.92 3.10 -9.71
C VAL A 106 3.85 2.39 -11.07
N ARG A 107 3.53 1.10 -11.11
CA ARG A 107 3.41 0.34 -12.38
C ARG A 107 2.25 0.83 -13.23
N CYS A 108 1.16 1.23 -12.59
CA CYS A 108 -0.03 1.76 -13.26
C CYS A 108 0.00 3.30 -13.37
N SER A 109 1.15 3.95 -13.17
CA SER A 109 1.27 5.42 -13.27
C SER A 109 0.67 5.98 -14.57
N PRO A 110 0.81 5.34 -15.77
CA PRO A 110 0.18 5.85 -16.97
C PRO A 110 -1.36 5.93 -16.91
N VAL A 111 -2.00 5.16 -16.02
CA VAL A 111 -3.45 5.25 -15.79
C VAL A 111 -3.74 6.34 -14.77
N TYR A 112 -2.96 6.39 -13.68
CA TYR A 112 -3.15 7.37 -12.59
C TYR A 112 -2.94 8.81 -13.02
N GLU A 113 -2.05 9.07 -13.99
CA GLU A 113 -1.80 10.42 -14.53
C GLU A 113 -3.03 11.06 -15.17
N TYR A 114 -4.01 10.26 -15.60
CA TYR A 114 -5.28 10.77 -16.14
C TYR A 114 -6.37 10.97 -15.06
N SER A 115 -6.08 10.68 -13.79
CA SER A 115 -7.01 10.79 -12.68
C SER A 115 -6.47 11.71 -11.56
N GLU A 116 -6.71 13.00 -11.66
CA GLU A 116 -6.34 13.95 -10.59
C GLU A 116 -7.05 13.61 -9.27
N LEU A 117 -8.30 13.13 -9.34
CA LEU A 117 -9.06 12.75 -8.16
C LEU A 117 -8.37 11.62 -7.41
N ALA A 118 -7.95 10.55 -8.11
CA ALA A 118 -7.27 9.43 -7.49
C ALA A 118 -5.89 9.83 -6.94
N LEU A 119 -5.11 10.62 -7.67
CA LEU A 119 -3.81 11.12 -7.21
C LEU A 119 -3.93 11.94 -5.92
N ASN A 120 -4.90 12.87 -5.86
CA ASN A 120 -5.18 13.65 -4.66
C ASN A 120 -5.61 12.75 -3.50
N PHE A 121 -6.45 11.76 -3.75
CA PHE A 121 -6.88 10.80 -2.74
C PHE A 121 -5.70 9.98 -2.20
N ILE A 122 -4.83 9.46 -3.07
CA ILE A 122 -3.61 8.74 -2.70
C ILE A 122 -2.69 9.61 -1.85
N THR A 123 -2.52 10.88 -2.23
CA THR A 123 -1.72 11.86 -1.50
C THR A 123 -2.22 12.06 -0.07
N ILE A 124 -3.53 12.30 0.08
CA ILE A 124 -4.15 12.54 1.40
C ILE A 124 -4.06 11.28 2.27
N ILE A 125 -4.39 10.11 1.73
CA ILE A 125 -4.31 8.84 2.47
C ILE A 125 -2.87 8.53 2.86
N GLY A 126 -1.91 8.72 1.95
CA GLY A 126 -0.49 8.50 2.22
C GLY A 126 0.04 9.39 3.35
N MET A 127 -0.24 10.68 3.27
CA MET A 127 0.16 11.66 4.30
C MET A 127 -0.49 11.36 5.66
N SER A 128 -1.79 11.09 5.66
CA SER A 128 -2.53 10.77 6.88
C SER A 128 -2.00 9.49 7.53
N THR A 129 -1.70 8.47 6.72
CA THR A 129 -1.11 7.21 7.21
C THR A 129 0.27 7.44 7.78
N ALA A 130 1.12 8.21 7.11
CA ALA A 130 2.47 8.50 7.55
C ALA A 130 2.48 9.14 8.94
N PHE A 131 1.65 10.15 9.13
CA PHE A 131 1.51 10.85 10.41
C PHE A 131 0.90 9.96 11.49
N PHE A 132 -0.24 9.33 11.21
CA PHE A 132 -0.96 8.48 12.16
C PHE A 132 -0.07 7.31 12.66
N ALA A 133 0.54 6.57 11.74
CA ALA A 133 1.36 5.43 12.11
C ALA A 133 2.63 5.83 12.89
N ALA A 134 3.23 6.99 12.57
CA ALA A 134 4.37 7.51 13.32
C ALA A 134 3.98 7.84 14.77
N THR A 135 2.85 8.50 14.99
CA THR A 135 2.37 8.83 16.36
C THR A 135 2.04 7.58 17.17
N VAL A 136 1.44 6.57 16.54
CA VAL A 136 1.17 5.29 17.21
C VAL A 136 2.48 4.56 17.55
N ALA A 137 3.48 4.59 16.68
CA ALA A 137 4.78 3.96 16.93
C ALA A 137 5.47 4.50 18.21
N LEU A 138 5.29 5.79 18.54
CA LEU A 138 5.90 6.42 19.70
C LEU A 138 5.37 5.89 21.06
N VAL A 139 4.18 5.32 21.08
CA VAL A 139 3.52 4.83 22.29
C VAL A 139 3.51 3.30 22.41
N GLN A 140 4.09 2.60 21.46
CA GLN A 140 4.21 1.14 21.51
C GLN A 140 5.38 0.74 22.44
N THR A 141 5.21 -0.35 23.17
CA THR A 141 6.24 -0.93 24.05
C THR A 141 6.88 -2.18 23.45
N ASP A 142 6.23 -2.82 22.49
CA ASP A 142 6.71 -4.01 21.80
C ASP A 142 7.63 -3.60 20.62
N ILE A 143 8.90 -4.04 20.67
CA ILE A 143 9.92 -3.69 19.67
C ILE A 143 9.50 -4.06 18.23
N LYS A 144 8.83 -5.19 18.03
CA LYS A 144 8.34 -5.59 16.70
C LYS A 144 7.20 -4.70 16.23
N LYS A 145 6.28 -4.31 17.14
CA LYS A 145 5.16 -3.43 16.79
C LYS A 145 5.64 -2.02 16.47
N ILE A 146 6.66 -1.51 17.19
CA ILE A 146 7.30 -0.22 16.87
C ILE A 146 7.80 -0.23 15.41
N ILE A 147 8.55 -1.27 15.03
CA ILE A 147 9.10 -1.41 13.67
C ILE A 147 7.99 -1.58 12.64
N ALA A 148 6.91 -2.31 12.97
CA ALA A 148 5.75 -2.49 12.10
C ALA A 148 5.02 -1.16 11.83
N TYR A 149 4.71 -0.37 12.85
CA TYR A 149 4.09 0.95 12.67
C TYR A 149 5.02 1.93 11.94
N SER A 150 6.32 1.85 12.19
CA SER A 150 7.30 2.60 11.39
C SER A 150 7.28 2.17 9.91
N THR A 151 7.08 0.90 9.60
CA THR A 151 6.88 0.43 8.21
C THR A 151 5.62 1.02 7.60
N CYS A 152 4.50 1.00 8.33
CA CYS A 152 3.23 1.61 7.90
C CYS A 152 3.41 3.10 7.56
N SER A 153 4.12 3.85 8.42
CA SER A 153 4.45 5.25 8.20
C SER A 153 5.27 5.46 6.92
N GLN A 154 6.31 4.66 6.71
CA GLN A 154 7.18 4.76 5.53
C GLN A 154 6.44 4.43 4.23
N LEU A 155 5.54 3.46 4.24
CA LEU A 155 4.65 3.18 3.11
C LEU A 155 3.73 4.38 2.82
N GLY A 156 3.24 5.06 3.86
CA GLY A 156 2.50 6.32 3.71
C GLY A 156 3.29 7.39 2.97
N TYR A 157 4.58 7.57 3.28
CA TYR A 157 5.45 8.49 2.53
C TYR A 157 5.62 8.09 1.07
N MET A 158 5.71 6.79 0.78
CA MET A 158 5.83 6.31 -0.60
C MET A 158 4.54 6.59 -1.40
N PHE A 159 3.37 6.40 -0.80
CA PHE A 159 2.09 6.75 -1.43
C PHE A 159 1.93 8.26 -1.59
N PHE A 160 2.33 9.04 -0.60
CA PHE A 160 2.37 10.50 -0.73
C PHE A 160 3.24 10.92 -1.92
N ALA A 161 4.44 10.37 -2.06
CA ALA A 161 5.33 10.67 -3.19
C ALA A 161 4.72 10.24 -4.53
N ALA A 162 4.08 9.04 -4.59
CA ALA A 162 3.39 8.58 -5.79
C ALA A 162 2.19 9.45 -6.16
N GLY A 163 1.42 9.89 -5.15
CA GLY A 163 0.26 10.74 -5.36
C GLY A 163 0.57 12.14 -5.88
N VAL A 164 1.75 12.70 -5.56
CA VAL A 164 2.23 13.96 -6.16
C VAL A 164 2.97 13.74 -7.49
N GLY A 165 2.90 12.54 -8.08
CA GLY A 165 3.54 12.23 -9.37
C GLY A 165 5.04 11.91 -9.28
N ALA A 166 5.65 11.87 -8.09
CA ALA A 166 7.07 11.58 -7.90
C ALA A 166 7.35 10.06 -7.83
N TYR A 167 6.92 9.30 -8.85
CA TYR A 167 6.98 7.85 -8.88
C TYR A 167 8.40 7.30 -8.73
N ASN A 168 9.40 7.96 -9.32
CA ASN A 168 10.80 7.57 -9.20
C ASN A 168 11.30 7.68 -7.75
N VAL A 169 10.86 8.70 -7.02
CA VAL A 169 11.19 8.90 -5.60
C VAL A 169 10.53 7.82 -4.75
N ALA A 170 9.24 7.53 -5.01
CA ALA A 170 8.53 6.45 -4.33
C ALA A 170 9.22 5.10 -4.52
N MET A 171 9.67 4.81 -5.76
CA MET A 171 10.34 3.55 -6.09
C MET A 171 11.75 3.46 -5.50
N PHE A 172 12.50 4.55 -5.50
CA PHE A 172 13.82 4.60 -4.85
C PHE A 172 13.69 4.41 -3.33
N HIS A 173 12.70 5.07 -2.71
CA HIS A 173 12.43 4.90 -1.29
C HIS A 173 12.02 3.45 -0.98
N LEU A 174 11.19 2.82 -1.81
CA LEU A 174 10.80 1.42 -1.66
C LEU A 174 12.02 0.50 -1.68
N PHE A 175 12.95 0.70 -2.61
CA PHE A 175 14.17 -0.09 -2.72
C PHE A 175 15.04 0.06 -1.45
N THR A 176 15.35 1.28 -1.03
CA THR A 176 16.17 1.51 0.17
C THR A 176 15.49 1.02 1.44
N HIS A 177 14.18 1.20 1.55
CA HIS A 177 13.36 0.73 2.67
C HIS A 177 13.42 -0.79 2.84
N ALA A 178 13.43 -1.54 1.75
CA ALA A 178 13.46 -3.01 1.80
C ALA A 178 14.70 -3.50 2.58
N PHE A 179 15.88 -2.98 2.28
CA PHE A 179 17.12 -3.35 2.98
C PHE A 179 17.15 -2.83 4.42
N PHE A 180 16.77 -1.58 4.61
CA PHE A 180 16.78 -0.96 5.92
C PHE A 180 15.84 -1.67 6.91
N LYS A 181 14.64 -2.00 6.48
CA LYS A 181 13.67 -2.70 7.33
C LYS A 181 14.03 -4.16 7.58
N ALA A 182 14.59 -4.85 6.58
CA ALA A 182 15.12 -6.20 6.81
C ALA A 182 16.18 -6.19 7.92
N LEU A 183 17.11 -5.23 7.87
CA LEU A 183 18.13 -5.07 8.90
C LEU A 183 17.51 -4.80 10.29
N LEU A 184 16.54 -3.88 10.39
CA LEU A 184 15.89 -3.56 11.67
C LEU A 184 15.15 -4.75 12.26
N PHE A 185 14.39 -5.51 11.45
CA PHE A 185 13.68 -6.69 11.95
C PHE A 185 14.65 -7.81 12.36
N LEU A 186 15.68 -8.10 11.58
CA LEU A 186 16.67 -9.12 11.94
C LEU A 186 17.47 -8.70 13.18
N GLY A 187 17.83 -7.41 13.27
CA GLY A 187 18.48 -6.84 14.46
C GLY A 187 17.60 -6.94 15.70
N SER A 188 16.30 -6.60 15.59
CA SER A 188 15.37 -6.78 16.73
C SER A 188 15.24 -8.24 17.14
N GLY A 189 15.27 -9.18 16.18
CA GLY A 189 15.28 -10.61 16.48
C GLY A 189 16.52 -11.02 17.30
N SER A 190 17.69 -10.49 16.97
CA SER A 190 18.91 -10.75 17.73
C SER A 190 18.83 -10.18 19.15
N VAL A 191 18.26 -8.98 19.32
CA VAL A 191 18.03 -8.35 20.64
C VAL A 191 17.07 -9.20 21.47
N ILE A 192 15.91 -9.55 20.91
CA ILE A 192 14.89 -10.37 21.58
C ILE A 192 15.50 -11.69 22.05
N HIS A 193 16.28 -12.37 21.21
CA HIS A 193 16.95 -13.60 21.58
C HIS A 193 17.97 -13.42 22.72
N ALA A 194 18.71 -12.31 22.71
CA ALA A 194 19.67 -12.00 23.79
C ALA A 194 18.98 -11.72 25.13
N PHE A 195 17.76 -11.20 25.11
CA PHE A 195 16.94 -10.91 26.29
C PHE A 195 15.93 -12.01 26.63
N LYS A 196 16.23 -13.29 26.32
CA LYS A 196 15.41 -14.47 26.65
C LYS A 196 13.97 -14.39 26.10
N ASP A 197 13.86 -13.95 24.86
CA ASP A 197 12.62 -13.79 24.11
C ASP A 197 11.67 -12.68 24.62
N GLU A 198 12.20 -11.77 25.49
CA GLU A 198 11.45 -10.58 25.90
C GLU A 198 11.34 -9.58 24.74
N GLN A 199 10.11 -9.08 24.50
CA GLN A 199 9.81 -8.14 23.42
C GLN A 199 9.44 -6.73 23.94
N ASP A 200 9.09 -6.61 25.23
CA ASP A 200 8.79 -5.33 25.87
C ASP A 200 10.09 -4.57 26.12
N ILE A 201 10.12 -3.30 25.76
CA ILE A 201 11.29 -2.42 25.90
C ILE A 201 11.32 -1.64 27.24
N ASN A 202 10.29 -1.81 28.11
CA ASN A 202 10.20 -1.17 29.42
C ASN A 202 10.89 -1.98 30.54
#